data_cb87a59325f358b8da5f083db8d82be4
#
_entry.id   cb87a59325f358b8da5f083db8d82be4
#
_cell.length_a   1.000
_cell.length_b   1.000
_cell.length_c   1.000
_cell.angle_alpha   90.00
_cell.angle_beta   90.00
_cell.angle_gamma   90.00
#
_symmetry.space_group_name_H-M   'P 1'
#
loop_
_entity.id
_entity.type
_entity.pdbx_description
1 polymer ?
#
loop_
_entity_poly.entity_id
_entity_poly.type
_entity_poly.pdbx_seq_one_letter_code
_entity_poly.pdbx_strand_id
1 'polypeptide(L)'
;MIQGGPVDGYFTPEWQKPGLNTDEYLFDLFPARAAIYGVKTLDEFLAFGPRLSLKTEGYLGKPSAPMLIANGVKDTQVPIADLYTLLQSGGSAKEAWVNPDGGHTGRSEEWPNARIFEEIILPWIKVRLAPDTQVSRAQAAQRE
;
A
#
# COMPACT_ATOMS: atom_id res chain seq x y z
N MET A 1 -2.50 -7.16 -3.94
CA MET A 1 -3.07 -6.40 -2.81
C MET A 1 -1.98 -5.60 -2.16
N ILE A 2 -2.28 -4.36 -1.76
CA ILE A 2 -1.39 -3.47 -0.99
C ILE A 2 -2.19 -2.99 0.22
N GLN A 3 -1.62 -3.11 1.41
CA GLN A 3 -2.26 -2.68 2.65
C GLN A 3 -1.29 -1.76 3.40
N GLY A 4 -1.62 -0.47 3.51
CA GLY A 4 -0.80 0.53 4.20
C GLY A 4 0.62 0.69 3.65
N GLY A 5 0.83 0.48 2.35
CA GLY A 5 2.16 0.53 1.75
C GLY A 5 2.62 1.95 1.41
N PRO A 6 3.90 2.30 1.69
CA PRO A 6 4.48 3.57 1.31
C PRO A 6 4.68 3.68 -0.20
N VAL A 7 4.40 4.85 -0.78
CA VAL A 7 4.49 5.10 -2.22
C VAL A 7 5.37 6.30 -2.55
N ASP A 8 5.12 7.45 -1.93
CA ASP A 8 5.77 8.73 -2.23
C ASP A 8 5.89 9.60 -0.96
N GLY A 9 4.76 10.11 -0.46
CA GLY A 9 4.71 11.04 0.66
C GLY A 9 5.32 10.50 1.95
N TYR A 10 5.23 9.19 2.16
CA TYR A 10 5.91 8.51 3.26
C TYR A 10 7.42 8.79 3.30
N PHE A 11 8.07 8.92 2.16
CA PHE A 11 9.52 9.08 2.06
C PHE A 11 10.00 10.52 2.16
N THR A 12 9.09 11.48 2.35
CA THR A 12 9.47 12.88 2.52
C THR A 12 9.97 13.17 3.93
N PRO A 13 10.94 14.11 4.10
CA PRO A 13 11.40 14.52 5.42
C PRO A 13 10.29 15.06 6.32
N GLU A 14 9.30 15.73 5.74
CA GLU A 14 8.14 16.31 6.44
C GLU A 14 7.29 15.25 7.12
N TRP A 15 7.14 14.08 6.50
CA TRP A 15 6.43 12.95 7.09
C TRP A 15 7.33 12.14 8.03
N GLN A 16 8.58 11.89 7.63
CA GLN A 16 9.49 11.02 8.36
C GLN A 16 9.88 11.60 9.74
N LYS A 17 10.17 12.90 9.82
CA LYS A 17 10.62 13.52 11.09
C LYS A 17 9.61 13.38 12.24
N PRO A 18 8.32 13.72 12.08
CA PRO A 18 7.34 13.47 13.13
C PRO A 18 7.17 11.98 13.43
N GLY A 19 7.13 11.14 12.39
CA GLY A 19 6.91 9.69 12.51
C GLY A 19 7.95 8.99 13.37
N LEU A 20 9.20 9.39 13.33
CA LEU A 20 10.28 8.79 14.13
C LEU A 20 10.12 9.00 15.66
N ASN A 21 9.26 9.92 16.07
CA ASN A 21 9.01 10.24 17.47
C ASN A 21 7.64 9.76 17.97
N THR A 22 6.92 8.96 17.17
CA THR A 22 5.61 8.42 17.58
C THR A 22 5.77 7.08 18.26
N ASP A 23 4.92 6.80 19.26
CA ASP A 23 4.89 5.51 19.97
C ASP A 23 4.45 4.34 19.08
N GLU A 24 3.95 4.63 17.88
CA GLU A 24 3.51 3.63 16.92
C GLU A 24 4.67 2.98 16.15
N TYR A 25 5.83 3.63 16.07
CA TYR A 25 7.03 3.03 15.55
C TYR A 25 7.81 2.35 16.66
N LEU A 26 8.25 1.14 16.38
CA LEU A 26 9.24 0.47 17.24
C LEU A 26 10.47 1.38 17.38
N PHE A 27 10.94 1.56 18.60
CA PHE A 27 12.04 2.47 18.98
C PHE A 27 13.34 2.29 18.16
N ASP A 28 13.50 1.19 17.44
CA ASP A 28 14.66 0.92 16.60
C ASP A 28 14.49 1.23 15.11
N LEU A 29 13.41 1.91 14.72
CA LEU A 29 13.09 2.11 13.29
C LEU A 29 14.22 2.82 12.53
N PHE A 30 14.74 3.91 13.07
CA PHE A 30 15.83 4.65 12.42
C PHE A 30 17.12 3.84 12.35
N PRO A 31 17.68 3.29 13.46
CA PRO A 31 18.89 2.49 13.40
C PRO A 31 18.79 1.30 12.45
N ALA A 32 17.66 0.57 12.47
CA ALA A 32 17.45 -0.60 11.62
C ALA A 32 17.43 -0.22 10.13
N ARG A 33 16.71 0.83 9.76
CA ARG A 33 16.66 1.28 8.36
C ARG A 33 17.93 1.94 7.90
N ALA A 34 18.60 2.73 8.76
CA ALA A 34 19.90 3.32 8.48
C ALA A 34 20.93 2.25 8.14
N ALA A 35 20.97 1.16 8.89
CA ALA A 35 21.82 0.01 8.61
C ALA A 35 21.54 -0.63 7.25
N ILE A 36 20.25 -0.81 6.89
CA ILE A 36 19.85 -1.38 5.60
C ILE A 36 20.27 -0.48 4.43
N TYR A 37 20.12 0.83 4.57
CA TYR A 37 20.42 1.79 3.50
C TYR A 37 21.89 2.24 3.47
N GLY A 38 22.70 1.81 4.44
CA GLY A 38 24.11 2.17 4.54
C GLY A 38 24.33 3.63 4.94
N VAL A 39 23.35 4.27 5.56
CA VAL A 39 23.43 5.66 6.06
C VAL A 39 23.75 5.65 7.56
N LYS A 40 24.35 6.73 8.08
CA LYS A 40 24.83 6.78 9.47
C LYS A 40 24.15 7.84 10.32
N THR A 41 23.59 8.86 9.69
CA THR A 41 22.97 9.98 10.37
C THR A 41 21.51 10.13 9.98
N LEU A 42 20.74 10.82 10.83
CA LEU A 42 19.34 11.12 10.52
C LEU A 42 19.20 11.96 9.25
N ASP A 43 20.07 12.93 9.03
CA ASP A 43 20.03 13.78 7.85
C ASP A 43 20.32 12.98 6.58
N GLU A 44 21.28 12.07 6.61
CA GLU A 44 21.54 11.14 5.49
C GLU A 44 20.34 10.24 5.22
N PHE A 45 19.68 9.73 6.28
CA PHE A 45 18.51 8.90 6.16
C PHE A 45 17.34 9.67 5.52
N LEU A 46 17.08 10.89 5.97
CA LEU A 46 16.03 11.74 5.41
C LEU A 46 16.32 12.14 3.96
N ALA A 47 17.57 12.41 3.62
CA ALA A 47 18.01 12.70 2.25
C ALA A 47 17.93 11.47 1.33
N PHE A 48 18.05 10.26 1.88
CA PHE A 48 17.91 9.01 1.12
C PHE A 48 16.47 8.68 0.78
N GLY A 49 15.52 9.03 1.65
CA GLY A 49 14.10 8.68 1.54
C GLY A 49 13.49 8.89 0.14
N PRO A 50 13.62 10.06 -0.50
CA PRO A 50 13.06 10.32 -1.82
C PRO A 50 13.49 9.34 -2.92
N ARG A 51 14.65 8.69 -2.78
CA ARG A 51 15.14 7.65 -3.70
C ARG A 51 14.37 6.34 -3.62
N LEU A 52 13.51 6.19 -2.61
CA LEU A 52 12.63 5.02 -2.44
C LEU A 52 11.22 5.29 -2.96
N SER A 53 10.92 6.51 -3.38
CA SER A 53 9.61 6.88 -3.92
C SER A 53 9.36 6.22 -5.26
N LEU A 54 8.26 5.48 -5.36
CA LEU A 54 7.81 4.89 -6.62
C LEU A 54 7.46 5.95 -7.67
N LYS A 55 7.09 7.16 -7.23
CA LYS A 55 6.80 8.30 -8.10
C LYS A 55 8.08 8.89 -8.65
N THR A 56 9.04 9.20 -7.80
CA THR A 56 10.34 9.79 -8.20
C THR A 56 11.10 8.83 -9.13
N GLU A 57 11.06 7.54 -8.86
CA GLU A 57 11.70 6.51 -9.68
C GLU A 57 10.90 6.11 -10.94
N GLY A 58 9.74 6.75 -11.19
CA GLY A 58 8.95 6.53 -12.40
C GLY A 58 8.22 5.18 -12.47
N TYR A 59 8.05 4.49 -11.34
CA TYR A 59 7.37 3.18 -11.31
C TYR A 59 5.86 3.28 -11.38
N LEU A 60 5.25 4.40 -10.98
CA LEU A 60 3.80 4.53 -10.91
C LEU A 60 3.08 4.44 -12.27
N GLY A 61 3.77 4.78 -13.36
CA GLY A 61 3.24 4.65 -14.71
C GLY A 61 3.37 3.27 -15.35
N LYS A 62 4.12 2.35 -14.71
CA LYS A 62 4.35 1.02 -15.27
C LYS A 62 3.12 0.13 -15.15
N PRO A 63 2.88 -0.77 -16.12
CA PRO A 63 1.83 -1.78 -16.02
C PRO A 63 1.96 -2.62 -14.75
N SER A 64 0.84 -2.93 -14.14
CA SER A 64 0.77 -3.80 -12.97
C SER A 64 -0.43 -4.75 -13.05
N ALA A 65 -0.41 -5.80 -12.25
CA ALA A 65 -1.61 -6.58 -12.00
C ALA A 65 -2.70 -5.71 -11.36
N PRO A 66 -3.99 -6.09 -11.44
CA PRO A 66 -5.05 -5.43 -10.70
C PRO A 66 -4.72 -5.35 -9.21
N MET A 67 -5.03 -4.21 -8.58
CA MET A 67 -4.69 -3.95 -7.17
C MET A 67 -5.94 -3.65 -6.35
N LEU A 68 -6.02 -4.21 -5.15
CA LEU A 68 -6.82 -3.67 -4.06
C LEU A 68 -5.88 -2.97 -3.09
N ILE A 69 -6.17 -1.71 -2.79
CA ILE A 69 -5.39 -0.88 -1.88
C ILE A 69 -6.27 -0.60 -0.65
N ALA A 70 -5.80 -1.00 0.53
CA ALA A 70 -6.55 -0.83 1.77
C ALA A 70 -5.76 0.01 2.77
N ASN A 71 -6.36 1.07 3.32
CA ASN A 71 -5.77 1.86 4.41
C ASN A 71 -6.82 2.66 5.18
N GLY A 72 -6.42 3.28 6.28
CA GLY A 72 -7.24 4.16 7.09
C GLY A 72 -6.89 5.64 6.92
N VAL A 73 -7.90 6.51 7.06
CA VAL A 73 -7.69 7.97 6.97
C VAL A 73 -6.83 8.48 8.12
N LYS A 74 -6.90 7.82 9.29
CA LYS A 74 -6.16 8.18 10.50
C LYS A 74 -4.80 7.47 10.62
N ASP A 75 -4.27 6.94 9.49
CA ASP A 75 -2.96 6.29 9.49
C ASP A 75 -1.84 7.30 9.75
N THR A 76 -1.13 7.10 10.85
CA THR A 76 0.01 7.93 11.27
C THR A 76 1.35 7.35 10.80
N GLN A 77 1.38 6.10 10.36
CA GLN A 77 2.58 5.44 9.85
C GLN A 77 2.81 5.71 8.36
N VAL A 78 1.74 5.64 7.55
CA VAL A 78 1.81 5.90 6.10
C VAL A 78 0.74 6.92 5.73
N PRO A 79 1.08 8.04 5.07
CA PRO A 79 0.10 9.06 4.75
C PRO A 79 -0.96 8.50 3.80
N ILE A 80 -2.23 8.78 4.10
CA ILE A 80 -3.35 8.36 3.23
C ILE A 80 -3.21 8.90 1.80
N ALA A 81 -2.49 9.99 1.62
CA ALA A 81 -2.15 10.55 0.32
C ALA A 81 -1.40 9.55 -0.58
N ASP A 82 -0.61 8.65 -0.01
CA ASP A 82 0.10 7.61 -0.75
C ASP A 82 -0.87 6.61 -1.39
N LEU A 83 -1.96 6.26 -0.70
CA LEU A 83 -3.04 5.45 -1.27
C LEU A 83 -3.65 6.14 -2.50
N TYR A 84 -3.99 7.40 -2.38
CA TYR A 84 -4.58 8.16 -3.49
C TYR A 84 -3.60 8.35 -4.65
N THR A 85 -2.33 8.60 -4.36
CA THR A 85 -1.27 8.70 -5.37
C THR A 85 -1.18 7.40 -6.17
N LEU A 86 -1.19 6.26 -5.51
CA LEU A 86 -1.15 4.96 -6.19
C LEU A 86 -2.46 4.68 -6.94
N LEU A 87 -3.62 4.98 -6.37
CA LEU A 87 -4.93 4.76 -6.98
C LEU A 87 -5.07 5.52 -8.31
N GLN A 88 -4.58 6.76 -8.35
CA GLN A 88 -4.68 7.65 -9.51
C GLN A 88 -3.58 7.43 -10.56
N SER A 89 -2.60 6.59 -10.29
CA SER A 89 -1.43 6.41 -11.15
C SER A 89 -1.61 5.30 -12.16
N GLY A 90 -1.03 5.49 -13.38
CA GLY A 90 -0.99 4.47 -14.42
C GLY A 90 -2.36 4.01 -14.91
N GLY A 91 -2.38 3.05 -15.86
CA GLY A 91 -3.59 2.55 -16.51
C GLY A 91 -4.11 1.21 -15.99
N SER A 92 -3.44 0.58 -15.04
CA SER A 92 -3.88 -0.72 -14.49
C SER A 92 -5.09 -0.55 -13.58
N ALA A 93 -5.97 -1.56 -13.55
CA ALA A 93 -7.17 -1.55 -12.70
C ALA A 93 -6.79 -1.49 -11.21
N LYS A 94 -7.36 -0.53 -10.50
CA LYS A 94 -7.16 -0.34 -9.06
C LYS A 94 -8.48 -0.05 -8.37
N GLU A 95 -8.61 -0.60 -7.19
CA GLU A 95 -9.74 -0.41 -6.28
C GLU A 95 -9.18 -0.03 -4.92
N ALA A 96 -9.89 0.80 -4.18
CA ALA A 96 -9.48 1.17 -2.82
C ALA A 96 -10.60 0.86 -1.82
N TRP A 97 -10.21 0.34 -0.68
CA TRP A 97 -11.02 0.31 0.52
C TRP A 97 -10.39 1.24 1.56
N VAL A 98 -11.13 2.24 1.98
CA VAL A 98 -10.66 3.28 2.91
C VAL A 98 -11.56 3.30 4.13
N ASN A 99 -10.99 3.02 5.31
CA ASN A 99 -11.69 3.16 6.56
C ASN A 99 -11.53 4.60 7.08
N PRO A 100 -12.61 5.40 7.17
CA PRO A 100 -12.53 6.79 7.64
C PRO A 100 -12.07 6.91 9.10
N ASP A 101 -12.33 5.88 9.91
CA ASP A 101 -11.95 5.83 11.32
C ASP A 101 -10.74 4.94 11.59
N GLY A 102 -10.19 4.30 10.56
CA GLY A 102 -9.07 3.39 10.67
C GLY A 102 -7.72 4.09 10.70
N GLY A 103 -6.78 3.49 11.44
CA GLY A 103 -5.36 3.79 11.42
C GLY A 103 -4.61 2.98 10.36
N HIS A 104 -3.36 2.62 10.67
CA HIS A 104 -2.49 1.86 9.77
C HIS A 104 -3.15 0.57 9.27
N THR A 105 -3.07 0.34 7.95
CA THR A 105 -3.71 -0.80 7.25
C THR A 105 -5.24 -0.80 7.28
N GLY A 106 -5.88 0.29 7.70
CA GLY A 106 -7.32 0.43 7.80
C GLY A 106 -7.93 -0.08 9.11
N ARG A 107 -7.10 -0.48 10.07
CA ARG A 107 -7.56 -1.06 11.34
C ARG A 107 -8.26 -0.05 12.24
N SER A 108 -9.35 -0.50 12.85
CA SER A 108 -10.02 0.14 13.97
C SER A 108 -10.58 -0.94 14.91
N GLU A 109 -11.20 -0.53 16.00
CA GLU A 109 -11.90 -1.46 16.90
C GLU A 109 -13.02 -2.21 16.16
N GLU A 110 -13.79 -1.49 15.34
CA GLU A 110 -14.85 -2.09 14.53
C GLU A 110 -14.29 -2.96 13.38
N TRP A 111 -13.15 -2.59 12.81
CA TRP A 111 -12.49 -3.26 11.69
C TRP A 111 -11.11 -3.82 12.08
N PRO A 112 -11.04 -4.90 12.87
CA PRO A 112 -9.78 -5.59 13.12
C PRO A 112 -9.26 -6.26 11.85
N ASN A 113 -7.96 -6.59 11.80
CA ASN A 113 -7.32 -7.21 10.62
C ASN A 113 -8.06 -8.45 10.09
N ALA A 114 -8.57 -9.30 10.98
CA ALA A 114 -9.29 -10.52 10.58
C ALA A 114 -10.53 -10.14 9.75
N ARG A 115 -11.33 -9.17 10.22
CA ARG A 115 -12.52 -8.72 9.53
C ARG A 115 -12.20 -8.08 8.18
N ILE A 116 -11.17 -7.23 8.11
CA ILE A 116 -10.71 -6.64 6.85
C ILE A 116 -10.32 -7.74 5.86
N PHE A 117 -9.61 -8.75 6.34
CA PHE A 117 -9.20 -9.87 5.49
C PHE A 117 -10.41 -10.66 4.99
N GLU A 118 -11.33 -11.03 5.87
CA GLU A 118 -12.46 -11.90 5.55
C GLU A 118 -13.53 -11.19 4.70
N GLU A 119 -13.85 -9.93 4.99
CA GLU A 119 -14.96 -9.22 4.36
C GLU A 119 -14.54 -8.37 3.15
N ILE A 120 -13.28 -7.93 3.08
CA ILE A 120 -12.80 -7.04 2.00
C ILE A 120 -11.80 -7.75 1.09
N ILE A 121 -10.71 -8.29 1.66
CA ILE A 121 -9.60 -8.79 0.89
C ILE A 121 -9.91 -10.13 0.23
N LEU A 122 -10.40 -11.08 0.99
CA LEU A 122 -10.65 -12.43 0.51
C LEU A 122 -11.73 -12.50 -0.58
N PRO A 123 -12.88 -11.79 -0.46
CA PRO A 123 -13.86 -11.70 -1.54
C PRO A 123 -13.28 -11.11 -2.82
N TRP A 124 -12.50 -10.04 -2.72
CA TRP A 124 -11.85 -9.42 -3.87
C TRP A 124 -10.89 -10.39 -4.58
N ILE A 125 -10.07 -11.13 -3.82
CA ILE A 125 -9.16 -12.13 -4.36
C ILE A 125 -9.95 -13.25 -5.06
N LYS A 126 -11.01 -13.78 -4.43
CA LYS A 126 -11.84 -14.84 -5.00
C LYS A 126 -12.44 -14.46 -6.35
N VAL A 127 -12.95 -13.24 -6.47
CA VAL A 127 -13.50 -12.73 -7.75
C VAL A 127 -12.40 -12.66 -8.82
N ARG A 128 -11.20 -12.23 -8.48
CA ARG A 128 -10.09 -12.07 -9.43
C ARG A 128 -9.43 -13.39 -9.85
N LEU A 129 -9.51 -14.40 -8.99
CA LEU A 129 -8.99 -15.74 -9.27
C LEU A 129 -10.06 -16.71 -9.80
N ALA A 130 -11.33 -16.29 -9.85
CA ALA A 130 -12.38 -17.12 -10.44
C ALA A 130 -12.04 -17.42 -11.91
N PRO A 131 -12.19 -18.68 -12.36
CA PRO A 131 -12.00 -19.01 -13.76
C PRO A 131 -12.91 -18.14 -14.64
N ASP A 132 -12.36 -17.63 -15.74
CA ASP A 132 -13.14 -16.83 -16.69
C ASP A 132 -14.21 -17.72 -17.33
N THR A 133 -15.44 -17.63 -16.84
CA THR A 133 -16.56 -18.46 -17.27
C THR A 133 -16.90 -18.23 -18.77
N GLN A 134 -16.46 -17.12 -19.34
CA GLN A 134 -16.64 -16.83 -20.76
C GLN A 134 -15.65 -17.60 -21.63
N VAL A 135 -14.37 -17.71 -21.20
CA VAL A 135 -13.35 -18.50 -21.92
C VAL A 135 -13.72 -19.99 -21.90
N SER A 136 -14.18 -20.47 -20.74
CA SER A 136 -14.63 -21.86 -20.60
C SER A 136 -15.84 -22.21 -21.49
N ARG A 137 -16.79 -21.27 -21.69
CA ARG A 137 -17.95 -21.44 -22.57
C ARG A 137 -17.56 -21.41 -24.05
N ALA A 138 -16.64 -20.53 -24.45
CA ALA A 138 -16.14 -20.47 -25.82
C ALA A 138 -15.35 -21.74 -26.22
N GLN A 139 -14.56 -22.26 -25.28
CA GLN A 139 -13.82 -23.52 -25.51
C GLN A 139 -14.71 -24.77 -25.54
N ALA A 140 -15.80 -24.76 -24.77
CA ALA A 140 -16.80 -25.86 -24.86
C ALA A 140 -17.57 -25.85 -26.17
N ALA A 141 -17.96 -24.68 -26.68
CA ALA A 141 -18.67 -24.51 -27.94
C ALA A 141 -17.81 -24.82 -29.19
N GLN A 142 -16.50 -24.90 -29.09
CA GLN A 142 -15.58 -25.28 -30.18
C GLN A 142 -15.33 -26.79 -30.24
N ARG A 143 -15.86 -27.57 -29.29
CA ARG A 143 -15.69 -29.05 -29.23
C ARG A 143 -16.95 -29.82 -29.65
N GLU A 144 -18.03 -29.13 -29.96
CA GLU A 144 -19.24 -29.68 -30.60
C GLU A 144 -19.24 -29.39 -32.10
#